data_6cfeebb26ebeb59981b413a6de3da1d1
#
_entry.id   6cfeebb26ebeb59981b413a6de3da1d1
#
_cell.length_a   1.000
_cell.length_b   1.000
_cell.length_c   1.000
_cell.angle_alpha   90.00
_cell.angle_beta   90.00
_cell.angle_gamma   90.00
#
_symmetry.space_group_name_H-M   'P 1'
#
loop_
_entity.id
_entity.type
_entity.pdbx_description
1 polymer ?
#
loop_
_entity_poly.entity_id
_entity_poly.type
_entity_poly.pdbx_seq_one_letter_code
_entity_poly.pdbx_strand_id
1 'polypeptide(L)'
;YKRQTVAIMLILFGIFFLVVETWNKGKTAKIHSIGELTYTSALIIGAFQLIAAVFPGTSRSGATILGAILIGVSRTVAAEYTFFLAVPVMFGASALKLVKFGFHFTSAEAILLAVGMIVAFVVSILTIKFLMGYIKKHDFKAFGWYRIVLGAAVILYFVLAR
;
A
#
# COMPACT_ATOMS: atom_id res chain seq x y z
N TYR A 1 -4.32 -22.45 4.16
CA TYR A 1 -5.33 -21.36 4.14
C TYR A 1 -4.72 -20.01 3.85
N LYS A 2 -3.73 -19.53 4.63
CA LYS A 2 -3.15 -18.18 4.47
C LYS A 2 -2.53 -17.92 3.08
N ARG A 3 -1.92 -18.92 2.45
CA ARG A 3 -1.22 -18.79 1.16
C ARG A 3 -2.20 -18.60 0.00
N GLN A 4 -3.29 -19.37 -0.01
CA GLN A 4 -4.36 -19.26 -1.02
C GLN A 4 -5.06 -17.91 -0.91
N THR A 5 -5.35 -17.44 0.32
CA THR A 5 -5.93 -16.12 0.56
C THR A 5 -5.06 -15.00 -0.02
N VAL A 6 -3.73 -15.07 0.19
CA VAL A 6 -2.80 -14.07 -0.37
C VAL A 6 -2.88 -14.02 -1.90
N ALA A 7 -2.83 -15.18 -2.56
CA ALA A 7 -2.87 -15.25 -4.02
C ALA A 7 -4.23 -14.75 -4.59
N ILE A 8 -5.33 -15.15 -3.98
CA ILE A 8 -6.67 -14.70 -4.36
C ILE A 8 -6.81 -13.19 -4.19
N MET A 9 -6.37 -12.65 -3.05
CA MET A 9 -6.45 -11.21 -2.78
C MET A 9 -5.55 -10.38 -3.68
N LEU A 10 -4.38 -10.90 -4.08
CA LEU A 10 -3.53 -10.28 -5.11
C LEU A 10 -4.29 -10.12 -6.43
N ILE A 11 -4.92 -11.18 -6.90
CA ILE A 11 -5.68 -11.17 -8.16
C ILE A 11 -6.90 -10.26 -8.05
N LEU A 12 -7.71 -10.41 -7.00
CA LEU A 12 -8.92 -9.61 -6.81
C LEU A 12 -8.61 -8.11 -6.78
N PHE A 13 -7.61 -7.69 -6.01
CA PHE A 13 -7.21 -6.29 -5.95
C PHE A 13 -6.52 -5.82 -7.23
N GLY A 14 -5.83 -6.70 -7.95
CA GLY A 14 -5.32 -6.42 -9.29
C GLY A 14 -6.45 -6.11 -10.27
N ILE A 15 -7.48 -6.94 -10.32
CA ILE A 15 -8.69 -6.71 -11.13
C ILE A 15 -9.40 -5.44 -10.69
N PHE A 16 -9.53 -5.20 -9.38
CA PHE A 16 -10.19 -4.02 -8.84
C PHE A 16 -9.47 -2.73 -9.25
N PHE A 17 -8.13 -2.71 -9.27
CA PHE A 17 -7.36 -1.60 -9.84
C PHE A 17 -7.71 -1.34 -11.32
N LEU A 18 -7.77 -2.39 -12.15
CA LEU A 18 -8.10 -2.24 -13.56
C LEU A 18 -9.52 -1.71 -13.77
N VAL A 19 -10.48 -2.22 -13.01
CA VAL A 19 -11.89 -1.80 -13.08
C VAL A 19 -12.03 -0.34 -12.64
N VAL A 20 -11.49 0.03 -11.48
CA VAL A 20 -11.59 1.40 -10.94
C VAL A 20 -10.91 2.40 -11.85
N GLU A 21 -9.72 2.08 -12.37
CA GLU A 21 -9.02 2.95 -13.32
C GLU A 21 -9.77 3.11 -14.64
N THR A 22 -10.38 2.04 -15.13
CA THR A 22 -11.18 2.09 -16.36
C THR A 22 -12.47 2.90 -16.14
N TRP A 23 -13.13 2.68 -15.00
CA TRP A 23 -14.35 3.40 -14.64
C TRP A 23 -14.08 4.89 -14.38
N ASN A 24 -12.89 5.23 -13.89
CA ASN A 24 -12.50 6.61 -13.62
C ASN A 24 -11.91 7.32 -14.85
N LYS A 25 -11.75 6.61 -15.97
CA LYS A 25 -11.26 7.18 -17.23
C LYS A 25 -12.26 8.24 -17.75
N GLY A 26 -11.78 9.47 -17.94
CA GLY A 26 -12.60 10.60 -18.40
C GLY A 26 -13.35 11.35 -17.29
N LYS A 27 -13.27 10.90 -16.03
CA LYS A 27 -13.83 11.65 -14.90
C LYS A 27 -12.79 12.62 -14.36
N THR A 28 -13.21 13.84 -14.06
CA THR A 28 -12.40 14.81 -13.34
C THR A 28 -12.41 14.49 -11.85
N ALA A 29 -11.24 14.47 -11.23
CA ALA A 29 -11.16 14.36 -9.78
C ALA A 29 -11.83 15.56 -9.12
N LYS A 30 -12.39 15.35 -7.94
CA LYS A 30 -13.03 16.42 -7.14
C LYS A 30 -12.06 17.03 -6.14
N ILE A 31 -11.04 16.27 -5.72
CA ILE A 31 -10.07 16.63 -4.69
C ILE A 31 -8.69 16.60 -5.32
N HIS A 32 -8.03 17.75 -5.39
CA HIS A 32 -6.76 17.94 -6.06
C HIS A 32 -5.60 18.26 -5.12
N SER A 33 -5.90 18.51 -3.84
CA SER A 33 -4.88 18.78 -2.81
C SER A 33 -5.22 18.08 -1.50
N ILE A 34 -4.19 17.82 -0.68
CA ILE A 34 -4.39 17.23 0.66
C ILE A 34 -5.23 18.13 1.54
N GLY A 35 -5.11 19.47 1.39
CA GLY A 35 -5.89 20.45 2.17
C GLY A 35 -7.40 20.41 1.90
N GLU A 36 -7.83 19.85 0.77
CA GLU A 36 -9.25 19.66 0.42
C GLU A 36 -9.85 18.36 1.00
N LEU A 37 -9.01 17.49 1.58
CA LEU A 37 -9.48 16.25 2.21
C LEU A 37 -10.27 16.58 3.49
N THR A 38 -11.52 16.18 3.50
CA THR A 38 -12.36 16.29 4.70
C THR A 38 -12.10 15.11 5.65
N TYR A 39 -12.48 15.26 6.92
CA TYR A 39 -12.44 14.16 7.89
C TYR A 39 -13.26 12.95 7.42
N THR A 40 -14.39 13.18 6.77
CA THR A 40 -15.21 12.10 6.18
C THR A 40 -14.44 11.34 5.11
N SER A 41 -13.75 12.03 4.20
CA SER A 41 -12.90 11.41 3.19
C SER A 41 -11.77 10.59 3.83
N ALA A 42 -11.13 11.15 4.86
CA ALA A 42 -10.08 10.47 5.61
C ALA A 42 -10.57 9.19 6.30
N LEU A 43 -11.75 9.23 6.91
CA LEU A 43 -12.38 8.05 7.54
C LEU A 43 -12.74 6.97 6.52
N ILE A 44 -13.29 7.35 5.36
CA ILE A 44 -13.59 6.39 4.28
C ILE A 44 -12.31 5.71 3.79
N ILE A 45 -11.26 6.47 3.51
CA ILE A 45 -9.96 5.91 3.09
C ILE A 45 -9.39 4.99 4.18
N GLY A 46 -9.50 5.39 5.46
CA GLY A 46 -9.11 4.59 6.60
C GLY A 46 -9.90 3.27 6.69
N ALA A 47 -11.20 3.28 6.40
CA ALA A 47 -12.02 2.07 6.35
C ALA A 47 -11.54 1.08 5.28
N PHE A 48 -11.11 1.57 4.10
CA PHE A 48 -10.48 0.73 3.09
C PHE A 48 -9.17 0.11 3.58
N GLN A 49 -8.41 0.79 4.45
CA GLN A 49 -7.21 0.22 5.06
C GLN A 49 -7.53 -0.98 5.97
N LEU A 50 -8.69 -1.01 6.63
CA LEU A 50 -9.11 -2.14 7.46
C LEU A 50 -9.28 -3.43 6.64
N ILE A 51 -9.71 -3.33 5.38
CA ILE A 51 -9.78 -4.49 4.48
C ILE A 51 -8.40 -5.14 4.34
N ALA A 52 -7.35 -4.34 4.20
CA ALA A 52 -5.99 -4.83 4.11
C ALA A 52 -5.44 -5.38 5.43
N ALA A 53 -5.97 -4.93 6.57
CA ALA A 53 -5.60 -5.46 7.88
C ALA A 53 -6.21 -6.86 8.11
N VAL A 54 -7.42 -7.10 7.59
CA VAL A 54 -8.14 -8.37 7.74
C VAL A 54 -7.68 -9.41 6.71
N PHE A 55 -7.48 -9.01 5.46
CA PHE A 55 -7.17 -9.91 4.36
C PHE A 55 -5.70 -9.81 3.94
N PRO A 56 -4.85 -10.80 4.26
CA PRO A 56 -3.45 -10.81 3.83
C PRO A 56 -3.36 -10.89 2.28
N GLY A 57 -2.44 -10.13 1.70
CA GLY A 57 -2.28 -10.03 0.23
C GLY A 57 -2.99 -8.83 -0.42
N THR A 58 -3.91 -8.17 0.29
CA THR A 58 -4.66 -7.02 -0.22
C THR A 58 -3.77 -5.82 -0.55
N SER A 59 -2.63 -5.64 0.07
CA SER A 59 -1.82 -4.42 0.09
C SER A 59 -2.53 -3.21 0.73
N ARG A 60 -1.97 -2.75 1.81
CA ARG A 60 -2.50 -1.60 2.56
C ARG A 60 -2.60 -0.34 1.70
N SER A 61 -1.50 0.02 1.02
CA SER A 61 -1.48 1.18 0.12
C SER A 61 -2.42 1.00 -1.08
N GLY A 62 -2.54 -0.22 -1.60
CA GLY A 62 -3.48 -0.50 -2.68
C GLY A 62 -4.93 -0.24 -2.29
N ALA A 63 -5.35 -0.70 -1.12
CA ALA A 63 -6.71 -0.51 -0.63
C ALA A 63 -7.01 0.99 -0.37
N THR A 64 -6.09 1.73 0.26
CA THR A 64 -6.27 3.16 0.53
C THR A 64 -6.30 4.00 -0.74
N ILE A 65 -5.42 3.72 -1.72
CA ILE A 65 -5.43 4.42 -3.01
C ILE A 65 -6.75 4.17 -3.76
N LEU A 66 -7.21 2.92 -3.83
CA LEU A 66 -8.49 2.60 -4.47
C LEU A 66 -9.66 3.28 -3.77
N GLY A 67 -9.71 3.26 -2.44
CA GLY A 67 -10.73 3.97 -1.66
C GLY A 67 -10.73 5.47 -1.93
N ALA A 68 -9.56 6.09 -2.01
CA ALA A 68 -9.43 7.51 -2.33
C ALA A 68 -9.92 7.84 -3.75
N ILE A 69 -9.52 7.05 -4.75
CA ILE A 69 -9.95 7.26 -6.15
C ILE A 69 -11.47 7.10 -6.30
N LEU A 70 -12.08 6.13 -5.61
CA LEU A 70 -13.52 5.89 -5.66
C LEU A 70 -14.35 7.07 -5.14
N ILE A 71 -13.84 7.81 -4.16
CA ILE A 71 -14.51 9.03 -3.63
C ILE A 71 -14.13 10.32 -4.40
N GLY A 72 -13.38 10.19 -5.49
CA GLY A 72 -13.04 11.30 -6.38
C GLY A 72 -11.76 12.05 -6.02
N VAL A 73 -10.86 11.47 -5.23
CA VAL A 73 -9.52 12.01 -4.98
C VAL A 73 -8.62 11.76 -6.20
N SER A 74 -7.82 12.75 -6.57
CA SER A 74 -6.85 12.61 -7.66
C SER A 74 -5.80 11.54 -7.34
N ARG A 75 -5.25 10.87 -8.36
CA ARG A 75 -4.26 9.80 -8.21
C ARG A 75 -3.04 10.22 -7.38
N THR A 76 -2.55 11.43 -7.65
CA THR A 76 -1.39 11.99 -6.93
C THR A 76 -1.70 12.18 -5.46
N VAL A 77 -2.84 12.81 -5.13
CA VAL A 77 -3.26 13.06 -3.75
C VAL A 77 -3.59 11.74 -3.02
N ALA A 78 -4.20 10.78 -3.71
CA ALA A 78 -4.48 9.46 -3.15
C ALA A 78 -3.19 8.73 -2.73
N ALA A 79 -2.15 8.77 -3.58
CA ALA A 79 -0.85 8.19 -3.26
C ALA A 79 -0.16 8.95 -2.12
N GLU A 80 -0.12 10.27 -2.20
CA GLU A 80 0.49 11.14 -1.20
C GLU A 80 -0.16 10.95 0.18
N TYR A 81 -1.48 11.00 0.25
CA TYR A 81 -2.22 10.75 1.49
C TYR A 81 -1.97 9.35 2.05
N THR A 82 -1.87 8.35 1.19
CA THR A 82 -1.55 6.97 1.60
C THR A 82 -0.17 6.88 2.28
N PHE A 83 0.83 7.64 1.81
CA PHE A 83 2.12 7.71 2.48
C PHE A 83 2.02 8.41 3.84
N PHE A 84 1.30 9.52 3.96
CA PHE A 84 1.07 10.17 5.25
C PHE A 84 0.35 9.26 6.23
N LEU A 85 -0.69 8.54 5.78
CA LEU A 85 -1.43 7.59 6.60
C LEU A 85 -0.55 6.40 7.05
N ALA A 86 0.47 6.04 6.28
CA ALA A 86 1.40 4.97 6.64
C ALA A 86 2.26 5.34 7.86
N VAL A 87 2.62 6.62 8.04
CA VAL A 87 3.53 7.05 9.11
C VAL A 87 3.00 6.69 10.50
N PRO A 88 1.81 7.13 10.96
CA PRO A 88 1.32 6.80 12.29
C PRO A 88 1.09 5.30 12.48
N VAL A 89 0.63 4.60 11.45
CA VAL A 89 0.37 3.15 11.51
C VAL A 89 1.66 2.36 11.66
N MET A 90 2.70 2.70 10.89
CA MET A 90 4.00 2.02 10.98
C MET A 90 4.74 2.38 12.27
N PHE A 91 4.63 3.64 12.72
CA PHE A 91 5.20 4.06 14.00
C PHE A 91 4.57 3.27 15.16
N GLY A 92 3.24 3.19 15.21
CA GLY A 92 2.52 2.42 16.22
C GLY A 92 2.86 0.92 16.20
N ALA A 93 2.94 0.32 15.00
CA ALA A 93 3.31 -1.08 14.86
C ALA A 93 4.76 -1.36 15.29
N SER A 94 5.68 -0.44 15.00
CA SER A 94 7.08 -0.54 15.40
C SER A 94 7.25 -0.35 16.91
N ALA A 95 6.56 0.64 17.49
CA ALA A 95 6.56 0.86 18.93
C ALA A 95 6.02 -0.38 19.68
N LEU A 96 4.90 -0.96 19.21
CA LEU A 96 4.36 -2.18 19.81
C LEU A 96 5.33 -3.36 19.72
N LYS A 97 6.07 -3.52 18.62
CA LYS A 97 7.10 -4.55 18.48
C LYS A 97 8.26 -4.32 19.44
N LEU A 98 8.73 -3.08 19.58
CA LEU A 98 9.81 -2.73 20.52
C LEU A 98 9.40 -3.04 21.97
N VAL A 99 8.20 -2.67 22.37
CA VAL A 99 7.67 -2.97 23.71
C VAL A 99 7.59 -4.48 23.95
N LYS A 100 7.12 -5.26 22.97
CA LYS A 100 7.04 -6.72 23.08
C LYS A 100 8.39 -7.42 23.08
N PHE A 101 9.35 -6.91 22.35
CA PHE A 101 10.71 -7.45 22.28
C PHE A 101 11.50 -7.17 23.57
N GLY A 102 11.16 -6.08 24.26
CA GLY A 102 11.94 -5.53 25.37
C GLY A 102 13.03 -4.60 24.86
N PHE A 103 13.56 -3.78 25.78
CA PHE A 103 14.61 -2.80 25.44
C PHE A 103 16.03 -3.35 25.63
N HIS A 104 16.19 -4.67 25.73
CA HIS A 104 17.48 -5.33 25.91
C HIS A 104 18.06 -5.72 24.55
N PHE A 105 18.83 -4.81 23.97
CA PHE A 105 19.56 -5.05 22.72
C PHE A 105 21.03 -5.33 23.00
N THR A 106 21.57 -6.36 22.38
CA THR A 106 23.03 -6.52 22.30
C THR A 106 23.61 -5.44 21.37
N SER A 107 24.89 -5.11 21.56
CA SER A 107 25.54 -4.11 20.69
C SER A 107 25.47 -4.46 19.20
N ALA A 108 25.54 -5.75 18.86
CA ALA A 108 25.41 -6.22 17.50
C ALA A 108 23.99 -5.98 16.93
N GLU A 109 22.95 -6.27 17.70
CA GLU A 109 21.56 -6.05 17.31
C GLU A 109 21.25 -4.55 17.13
N ALA A 110 21.78 -3.71 18.01
CA ALA A 110 21.63 -2.25 17.91
C ALA A 110 22.27 -1.69 16.63
N ILE A 111 23.49 -2.14 16.29
CA ILE A 111 24.18 -1.75 15.06
C ILE A 111 23.39 -2.23 13.83
N LEU A 112 22.93 -3.47 13.84
CA LEU A 112 22.15 -4.05 12.74
C LEU A 112 20.83 -3.27 12.51
N LEU A 113 20.16 -2.92 13.60
CA LEU A 113 18.93 -2.10 13.54
C LEU A 113 19.23 -0.70 12.99
N ALA A 114 20.28 -0.04 13.47
CA ALA A 114 20.66 1.30 13.00
C ALA A 114 21.00 1.30 11.50
N VAL A 115 21.85 0.36 11.05
CA VAL A 115 22.21 0.22 9.63
C VAL A 115 20.95 -0.07 8.80
N GLY A 116 20.10 -1.00 9.24
CA GLY A 116 18.85 -1.32 8.56
C GLY A 116 17.93 -0.11 8.42
N MET A 117 17.80 0.71 9.48
CA MET A 117 16.99 1.94 9.43
C MET A 117 17.56 2.97 8.46
N ILE A 118 18.88 3.19 8.45
CA ILE A 118 19.53 4.14 7.53
C ILE A 118 19.33 3.69 6.08
N VAL A 119 19.60 2.43 5.77
CA VAL A 119 19.42 1.88 4.43
C VAL A 119 17.95 1.98 4.00
N ALA A 120 17.01 1.57 4.85
CA ALA A 120 15.59 1.67 4.56
C ALA A 120 15.15 3.12 4.31
N PHE A 121 15.65 4.07 5.09
CA PHE A 121 15.36 5.51 4.93
C PHE A 121 15.82 6.02 3.56
N VAL A 122 17.08 5.77 3.19
CA VAL A 122 17.63 6.21 1.91
C VAL A 122 16.88 5.59 0.73
N VAL A 123 16.67 4.27 0.76
CA VAL A 123 15.93 3.56 -0.30
C VAL A 123 14.49 4.07 -0.40
N SER A 124 13.83 4.33 0.74
CA SER A 124 12.46 4.86 0.76
C SER A 124 12.35 6.23 0.10
N ILE A 125 13.28 7.16 0.37
CA ILE A 125 13.30 8.48 -0.28
C ILE A 125 13.40 8.34 -1.80
N LEU A 126 14.32 7.49 -2.28
CA LEU A 126 14.51 7.27 -3.72
C LEU A 126 13.26 6.65 -4.35
N THR A 127 12.70 5.63 -3.70
CA THR A 127 11.51 4.92 -4.18
C THR A 127 10.28 5.82 -4.21
N ILE A 128 10.05 6.62 -3.16
CA ILE A 128 8.90 7.54 -3.10
C ILE A 128 9.03 8.63 -4.17
N LYS A 129 10.21 9.23 -4.35
CA LYS A 129 10.45 10.21 -5.42
C LYS A 129 10.18 9.62 -6.80
N PHE A 130 10.70 8.43 -7.07
CA PHE A 130 10.46 7.72 -8.34
C PHE A 130 8.97 7.43 -8.55
N LEU A 131 8.31 6.86 -7.54
CA LEU A 131 6.91 6.46 -7.61
C LEU A 131 5.98 7.67 -7.80
N MET A 132 6.21 8.76 -7.06
CA MET A 132 5.42 9.99 -7.21
C MET A 132 5.62 10.61 -8.59
N GLY A 133 6.83 10.57 -9.12
CA GLY A 133 7.11 10.99 -10.50
C GLY A 133 6.39 10.13 -11.54
N TYR A 134 6.32 8.83 -11.33
CA TYR A 134 5.61 7.89 -12.20
C TYR A 134 4.08 8.11 -12.17
N ILE A 135 3.48 8.23 -10.99
CA ILE A 135 2.02 8.37 -10.81
C ILE A 135 1.50 9.70 -11.42
N LYS A 136 2.31 10.75 -11.43
CA LYS A 136 1.94 12.03 -12.11
C LYS A 136 1.70 11.87 -13.60
N LYS A 137 2.33 10.88 -14.24
CA LYS A 137 2.31 10.69 -15.71
C LYS A 137 1.53 9.45 -16.15
N HIS A 138 1.28 8.50 -15.25
CA HIS A 138 0.70 7.20 -15.57
C HIS A 138 -0.47 6.87 -14.63
N ASP A 139 -1.30 5.91 -15.07
CA ASP A 139 -2.37 5.33 -14.24
C ASP A 139 -1.86 4.15 -13.39
N PHE A 140 -2.71 3.63 -12.52
CA PHE A 140 -2.40 2.47 -11.68
C PHE A 140 -2.64 1.12 -12.38
N LYS A 141 -2.94 1.08 -13.67
CA LYS A 141 -3.17 -0.19 -14.39
C LYS A 141 -1.95 -1.11 -14.39
N ALA A 142 -0.73 -0.53 -14.50
CA ALA A 142 0.50 -1.31 -14.42
C ALA A 142 0.61 -2.07 -13.08
N PHE A 143 0.21 -1.43 -11.97
CA PHE A 143 0.16 -2.09 -10.66
C PHE A 143 -0.91 -3.17 -10.59
N GLY A 144 -2.05 -2.97 -11.25
CA GLY A 144 -3.11 -3.98 -11.37
C GLY A 144 -2.60 -5.24 -12.08
N TRP A 145 -1.98 -5.09 -13.25
CA TRP A 145 -1.41 -6.19 -14.02
C TRP A 145 -0.30 -6.91 -13.26
N TYR A 146 0.63 -6.18 -12.67
CA TYR A 146 1.70 -6.76 -11.84
C TYR A 146 1.12 -7.69 -10.75
N ARG A 147 0.06 -7.28 -10.08
CA ARG A 147 -0.59 -8.06 -9.01
C ARG A 147 -1.27 -9.32 -9.53
N ILE A 148 -1.94 -9.24 -10.69
CA ILE A 148 -2.58 -10.40 -11.31
C ILE A 148 -1.53 -11.43 -11.70
N VAL A 149 -0.45 -10.99 -12.36
CA VAL A 149 0.65 -11.88 -12.76
C VAL A 149 1.32 -12.51 -11.54
N LEU A 150 1.61 -11.71 -10.51
CA LEU A 150 2.20 -12.23 -9.28
C LEU A 150 1.28 -13.23 -8.57
N GLY A 151 -0.01 -12.93 -8.47
CA GLY A 151 -0.99 -13.83 -7.87
C GLY A 151 -1.13 -15.15 -8.65
N ALA A 152 -1.16 -15.10 -9.98
CA ALA A 152 -1.16 -16.27 -10.84
C ALA A 152 0.12 -17.10 -10.66
N ALA A 153 1.30 -16.46 -10.62
CA ALA A 153 2.57 -17.14 -10.39
C ALA A 153 2.61 -17.84 -9.03
N VAL A 154 2.07 -17.21 -8.00
CA VAL A 154 1.97 -17.81 -6.65
C VAL A 154 1.07 -19.04 -6.67
N ILE A 155 -0.10 -18.98 -7.34
CA ILE A 155 -1.00 -20.14 -7.49
C ILE A 155 -0.29 -21.25 -8.24
N LEU A 156 0.32 -20.95 -9.37
CA LEU A 156 1.03 -21.92 -10.20
C LEU A 156 2.15 -22.62 -9.41
N TYR A 157 2.95 -21.85 -8.68
CA TYR A 157 4.00 -22.41 -7.83
C TYR A 157 3.44 -23.42 -6.82
N PHE A 158 2.31 -23.10 -6.16
CA PHE A 158 1.72 -24.02 -5.17
C PHE A 158 1.01 -25.22 -5.78
N VAL A 159 0.57 -25.15 -7.03
CA VAL A 159 0.01 -26.28 -7.75
C VAL A 159 1.12 -27.22 -8.21
N LEU A 160 2.24 -26.68 -8.68
CA LEU A 160 3.37 -27.47 -9.18
C LEU A 160 4.29 -28.00 -8.06
N ALA A 161 4.40 -27.29 -6.94
CA ALA A 161 5.24 -27.68 -5.80
C ALA A 161 4.55 -28.68 -4.82
N ARG A 162 3.42 -29.21 -5.21
CA ARG A 162 2.67 -30.24 -4.52
C ARG A 162 2.98 -31.60 -5.15
#